data_27d62269fcef8f7e678d0c97fa480c48
#
_entry.id   27d62269fcef8f7e678d0c97fa480c48
#
_cell.length_a   1.000
_cell.length_b   1.000
_cell.length_c   1.000
_cell.angle_alpha   90.00
_cell.angle_beta   90.00
_cell.angle_gamma   90.00
#
_symmetry.space_group_name_H-M   'P 1'
#
loop_
_entity.id
_entity.type
_entity.pdbx_description
1 polymer ?
#
loop_
_entity_poly.entity_id
_entity_poly.type
_entity_poly.pdbx_seq_one_letter_code
_entity_poly.pdbx_strand_id
1 'polypeptide(L)'
;MITIDRKTLIRGVSFSLYFVMAFVAFLVLLFPFDRIKTRMEAETRARTPLELNIARISPRFINRFALSDVVLSDRAGKMLFESRVVNAHVSLFNLLRGLFAVNLQTKAYGGEIAVRSEQGAKRRFLSLDADGLDLASYQLLKDLGFKLSGRLGGTFEMSGNAGTAKFLLKNLASRELAIKGFPVPDLDFDQAWIEGDVRGDRFVIRKFEMDGKELKVRLSGDLVMRERGTLNLAVKLKPSERLAKEQEGLLSLLKNRDAEGFYLFSLGGTLAEPMPRL
;
A
#
# COMPACT_ATOMS: atom_id res chain seq x y z
N MET A 1 -61.97 6.48 -20.29
CA MET A 1 -61.11 6.98 -19.22
C MET A 1 -61.13 5.93 -18.10
N ILE A 2 -60.07 5.12 -17.98
CA ILE A 2 -60.02 4.01 -17.01
C ILE A 2 -59.61 4.65 -15.66
N THR A 3 -60.57 4.80 -14.76
CA THR A 3 -60.32 5.21 -13.38
C THR A 3 -59.75 4.02 -12.61
N ILE A 4 -58.42 3.98 -12.45
CA ILE A 4 -57.79 2.96 -11.61
C ILE A 4 -58.12 3.29 -10.14
N ASP A 5 -58.83 2.35 -9.48
CA ASP A 5 -59.17 2.51 -8.06
C ASP A 5 -57.90 2.58 -7.21
N ARG A 6 -57.81 3.60 -6.35
CA ARG A 6 -56.69 3.89 -5.45
C ARG A 6 -56.29 2.66 -4.61
N LYS A 7 -57.24 1.82 -4.22
CA LYS A 7 -56.98 0.58 -3.47
C LYS A 7 -56.25 -0.46 -4.31
N THR A 8 -56.59 -0.59 -5.60
CA THR A 8 -55.93 -1.50 -6.54
C THR A 8 -54.51 -1.05 -6.84
N LEU A 9 -54.29 0.25 -6.96
CA LEU A 9 -52.97 0.83 -7.15
C LEU A 9 -52.03 0.57 -5.93
N ILE A 10 -52.55 0.80 -4.70
CA ILE A 10 -51.81 0.54 -3.46
C ILE A 10 -51.46 -0.95 -3.31
N ARG A 11 -52.39 -1.87 -3.61
CA ARG A 11 -52.12 -3.31 -3.58
C ARG A 11 -51.06 -3.70 -4.61
N GLY A 12 -51.14 -3.18 -5.83
CA GLY A 12 -50.12 -3.45 -6.87
C GLY A 12 -48.73 -2.98 -6.46
N VAL A 13 -48.63 -1.79 -5.91
CA VAL A 13 -47.32 -1.23 -5.41
C VAL A 13 -46.80 -2.08 -4.23
N SER A 14 -47.65 -2.46 -3.28
CA SER A 14 -47.24 -3.30 -2.14
C SER A 14 -46.76 -4.69 -2.59
N PHE A 15 -47.44 -5.32 -3.54
CA PHE A 15 -47.00 -6.59 -4.10
C PHE A 15 -45.68 -6.48 -4.86
N SER A 16 -45.51 -5.43 -5.66
CA SER A 16 -44.22 -5.16 -6.36
C SER A 16 -43.08 -4.91 -5.38
N LEU A 17 -43.32 -4.16 -4.32
CA LEU A 17 -42.34 -3.91 -3.27
C LEU A 17 -41.95 -5.20 -2.53
N TYR A 18 -42.96 -6.02 -2.15
CA TYR A 18 -42.72 -7.32 -1.52
C TYR A 18 -41.91 -8.25 -2.43
N PHE A 19 -42.27 -8.33 -3.72
CA PHE A 19 -41.55 -9.15 -4.69
C PHE A 19 -40.10 -8.72 -4.83
N VAL A 20 -39.83 -7.40 -4.92
CA VAL A 20 -38.47 -6.85 -5.00
C VAL A 20 -37.68 -7.15 -3.71
N MET A 21 -38.32 -7.00 -2.53
CA MET A 21 -37.66 -7.33 -1.27
C MET A 21 -37.36 -8.84 -1.17
N ALA A 22 -38.31 -9.70 -1.52
CA ALA A 22 -38.12 -11.15 -1.51
C ALA A 22 -37.04 -11.58 -2.51
N PHE A 23 -37.01 -10.99 -3.70
CA PHE A 23 -36.00 -11.25 -4.72
C PHE A 23 -34.60 -10.82 -4.26
N VAL A 24 -34.49 -9.66 -3.65
CA VAL A 24 -33.21 -9.18 -3.09
C VAL A 24 -32.75 -10.06 -1.94
N ALA A 25 -33.66 -10.46 -1.03
CA ALA A 25 -33.31 -11.36 0.05
C ALA A 25 -32.85 -12.74 -0.49
N PHE A 26 -33.54 -13.28 -1.48
CA PHE A 26 -33.18 -14.53 -2.15
C PHE A 26 -31.82 -14.44 -2.84
N LEU A 27 -31.55 -13.32 -3.56
CA LEU A 27 -30.23 -13.04 -4.17
C LEU A 27 -29.11 -13.02 -3.12
N VAL A 28 -29.32 -12.36 -1.98
CA VAL A 28 -28.32 -12.26 -0.92
C VAL A 28 -28.07 -13.61 -0.23
N LEU A 29 -29.14 -14.40 0.02
CA LEU A 29 -29.06 -15.68 0.71
C LEU A 29 -28.45 -16.80 -0.16
N LEU A 30 -28.72 -16.78 -1.46
CA LEU A 30 -28.26 -17.82 -2.41
C LEU A 30 -27.00 -17.39 -3.19
N PHE A 31 -26.49 -16.20 -2.94
CA PHE A 31 -25.32 -15.71 -3.66
C PHE A 31 -24.06 -16.52 -3.26
N PRO A 32 -23.35 -17.10 -4.24
CA PRO A 32 -22.25 -18.01 -3.97
C PRO A 32 -20.97 -17.27 -3.57
N PHE A 33 -20.95 -16.69 -2.36
CA PHE A 33 -19.80 -15.93 -1.86
C PHE A 33 -18.49 -16.74 -1.84
N ASP A 34 -18.57 -18.04 -1.56
CA ASP A 34 -17.39 -18.92 -1.56
C ASP A 34 -16.77 -19.05 -2.96
N ARG A 35 -17.58 -19.06 -4.02
CA ARG A 35 -17.06 -19.07 -5.39
C ARG A 35 -16.34 -17.78 -5.74
N ILE A 36 -16.84 -16.64 -5.24
CA ILE A 36 -16.17 -15.35 -5.44
C ILE A 36 -14.85 -15.33 -4.70
N LYS A 37 -14.84 -15.76 -3.44
CA LYS A 37 -13.62 -15.91 -2.64
C LYS A 37 -12.57 -16.72 -3.41
N THR A 38 -12.91 -17.96 -3.78
CA THR A 38 -12.01 -18.87 -4.51
C THR A 38 -11.50 -18.25 -5.81
N ARG A 39 -12.37 -17.52 -6.53
CA ARG A 39 -11.97 -16.84 -7.77
C ARG A 39 -11.02 -15.68 -7.50
N MET A 40 -11.25 -14.87 -6.47
CA MET A 40 -10.34 -13.78 -6.09
C MET A 40 -8.95 -14.32 -5.73
N GLU A 41 -8.91 -15.39 -4.93
CA GLU A 41 -7.67 -16.05 -4.53
C GLU A 41 -6.92 -16.63 -5.76
N ALA A 42 -7.63 -17.32 -6.64
CA ALA A 42 -7.07 -17.88 -7.87
C ALA A 42 -6.58 -16.80 -8.85
N GLU A 43 -7.35 -15.73 -9.07
CA GLU A 43 -6.96 -14.61 -9.94
C GLU A 43 -5.73 -13.87 -9.40
N THR A 44 -5.65 -13.67 -8.09
CA THR A 44 -4.47 -13.06 -7.46
C THR A 44 -3.24 -13.91 -7.71
N ARG A 45 -3.32 -15.21 -7.46
CA ARG A 45 -2.22 -16.16 -7.67
C ARG A 45 -1.82 -16.26 -9.15
N ALA A 46 -2.77 -16.18 -10.08
CA ALA A 46 -2.51 -16.28 -11.51
C ALA A 46 -1.86 -15.03 -12.10
N ARG A 47 -2.21 -13.85 -11.58
CA ARG A 47 -1.80 -12.55 -12.17
C ARG A 47 -0.67 -11.85 -11.42
N THR A 48 -0.38 -12.27 -10.19
CA THR A 48 0.62 -11.64 -9.34
C THR A 48 1.51 -12.70 -8.68
N PRO A 49 2.71 -12.33 -8.20
CA PRO A 49 3.53 -13.21 -7.38
C PRO A 49 3.02 -13.31 -5.93
N LEU A 50 1.74 -12.97 -5.67
CA LEU A 50 1.14 -12.92 -4.34
C LEU A 50 0.09 -14.00 -4.17
N GLU A 51 -0.15 -14.38 -2.91
CA GLU A 51 -1.21 -15.27 -2.47
C GLU A 51 -2.17 -14.51 -1.55
N LEU A 52 -3.43 -14.44 -1.96
CA LEU A 52 -4.50 -13.87 -1.16
C LEU A 52 -5.25 -15.00 -0.46
N ASN A 53 -5.49 -14.86 0.83
CA ASN A 53 -6.33 -15.74 1.62
C ASN A 53 -7.40 -14.90 2.32
N ILE A 54 -8.66 -15.31 2.21
CA ILE A 54 -9.81 -14.66 2.84
C ILE A 54 -10.57 -15.75 3.61
N ALA A 55 -10.73 -15.63 4.92
CA ALA A 55 -11.46 -16.64 5.68
C ALA A 55 -12.96 -16.70 5.26
N ARG A 56 -13.61 -15.55 5.20
CA ARG A 56 -15.04 -15.46 4.86
C ARG A 56 -15.38 -14.15 4.17
N ILE A 57 -16.35 -14.21 3.24
CA ILE A 57 -17.03 -13.04 2.68
C ILE A 57 -18.46 -13.03 3.20
N SER A 58 -18.86 -11.96 3.87
CA SER A 58 -20.19 -11.79 4.44
C SER A 58 -20.86 -10.54 3.87
N PRO A 59 -22.10 -10.65 3.34
CA PRO A 59 -22.84 -9.48 2.91
C PRO A 59 -23.25 -8.64 4.12
N ARG A 60 -23.09 -7.33 4.03
CA ARG A 60 -23.61 -6.36 5.00
C ARG A 60 -24.82 -5.62 4.45
N PHE A 61 -24.83 -5.41 3.14
CA PHE A 61 -25.92 -4.80 2.39
C PHE A 61 -25.79 -5.21 0.92
N ILE A 62 -26.71 -4.80 0.04
CA ILE A 62 -26.77 -5.21 -1.39
C ILE A 62 -25.42 -5.08 -2.11
N ASN A 63 -24.65 -4.02 -1.80
CA ASN A 63 -23.37 -3.72 -2.45
C ASN A 63 -22.21 -3.52 -1.46
N ARG A 64 -22.41 -3.92 -0.20
CA ARG A 64 -21.39 -3.83 0.85
C ARG A 64 -21.10 -5.20 1.41
N PHE A 65 -19.82 -5.53 1.52
CA PHE A 65 -19.35 -6.83 1.99
C PHE A 65 -18.30 -6.64 3.07
N ALA A 66 -18.21 -7.58 3.98
CA ALA A 66 -17.12 -7.68 4.93
C ALA A 66 -16.31 -8.94 4.58
N LEU A 67 -15.02 -8.75 4.35
CA LEU A 67 -14.06 -9.83 4.20
C LEU A 67 -13.37 -10.00 5.55
N SER A 68 -13.45 -11.20 6.12
CA SER A 68 -12.85 -11.51 7.42
C SER A 68 -11.50 -12.20 7.23
N ASP A 69 -10.55 -11.86 8.10
CA ASP A 69 -9.22 -12.45 8.19
C ASP A 69 -8.54 -12.52 6.81
N VAL A 70 -8.32 -11.33 6.25
CA VAL A 70 -7.65 -11.17 4.95
C VAL A 70 -6.15 -11.18 5.18
N VAL A 71 -5.47 -12.12 4.52
CA VAL A 71 -4.01 -12.25 4.54
C VAL A 71 -3.49 -12.20 3.12
N LEU A 72 -2.48 -11.39 2.89
CA LEU A 72 -1.72 -11.34 1.64
C LEU A 72 -0.29 -11.74 1.93
N SER A 73 0.21 -12.77 1.25
CA SER A 73 1.58 -13.28 1.38
C SER A 73 2.27 -13.34 0.01
N ASP A 74 3.58 -13.48 0.02
CA ASP A 74 4.32 -13.83 -1.17
C ASP A 74 4.26 -15.36 -1.40
N ARG A 75 4.83 -15.85 -2.52
CA ARG A 75 4.89 -17.29 -2.83
C ARG A 75 5.78 -18.09 -1.88
N ALA A 76 6.64 -17.45 -1.12
CA ALA A 76 7.46 -18.07 -0.09
C ALA A 76 6.70 -18.17 1.26
N GLY A 77 5.44 -17.73 1.31
CA GLY A 77 4.61 -17.75 2.51
C GLY A 77 4.89 -16.58 3.46
N LYS A 78 5.71 -15.61 3.05
CA LYS A 78 6.00 -14.44 3.86
C LYS A 78 4.81 -13.47 3.87
N MET A 79 4.28 -13.17 5.05
CA MET A 79 3.13 -12.31 5.23
C MET A 79 3.49 -10.85 4.89
N LEU A 80 2.78 -10.28 3.93
CA LEU A 80 2.94 -8.90 3.48
C LEU A 80 1.87 -7.97 4.07
N PHE A 81 0.68 -8.50 4.31
CA PHE A 81 -0.44 -7.73 4.85
C PHE A 81 -1.42 -8.66 5.55
N GLU A 82 -1.96 -8.21 6.68
CA GLU A 82 -3.07 -8.87 7.37
C GLU A 82 -4.09 -7.85 7.87
N SER A 83 -5.35 -8.25 7.84
CA SER A 83 -6.43 -7.49 8.47
C SER A 83 -7.58 -8.39 8.89
N ARG A 84 -8.10 -8.16 10.08
CA ARG A 84 -9.25 -8.90 10.61
C ARG A 84 -10.53 -8.65 9.81
N VAL A 85 -10.75 -7.42 9.35
CA VAL A 85 -11.95 -7.06 8.60
C VAL A 85 -11.62 -6.01 7.55
N VAL A 86 -11.88 -6.35 6.30
CA VAL A 86 -11.85 -5.41 5.18
C VAL A 86 -13.28 -5.17 4.72
N ASN A 87 -13.74 -3.93 4.80
CA ASN A 87 -15.05 -3.55 4.27
C ASN A 87 -14.92 -3.23 2.79
N ALA A 88 -15.69 -3.91 1.97
CA ALA A 88 -15.73 -3.73 0.53
C ALA A 88 -17.07 -3.12 0.11
N HIS A 89 -17.01 -2.12 -0.75
CA HIS A 89 -18.18 -1.48 -1.36
C HIS A 89 -18.03 -1.50 -2.87
N VAL A 90 -18.96 -2.18 -3.57
CA VAL A 90 -19.01 -2.27 -5.03
C VAL A 90 -20.01 -1.25 -5.58
N SER A 91 -19.62 -0.44 -6.54
CA SER A 91 -20.50 0.54 -7.17
C SER A 91 -21.38 -0.11 -8.23
N LEU A 92 -22.65 -0.37 -7.89
CA LEU A 92 -23.63 -0.95 -8.84
C LEU A 92 -23.88 -0.05 -10.06
N PHE A 93 -23.87 1.28 -9.85
CA PHE A 93 -24.05 2.24 -10.94
C PHE A 93 -22.92 2.17 -11.97
N ASN A 94 -21.68 2.05 -11.51
CA ASN A 94 -20.54 1.88 -12.39
C ASN A 94 -20.57 0.52 -13.10
N LEU A 95 -21.03 -0.51 -12.41
CA LEU A 95 -21.17 -1.85 -12.99
C LEU A 95 -22.15 -1.86 -14.17
N LEU A 96 -23.29 -1.17 -14.07
CA LEU A 96 -24.25 -0.99 -15.17
C LEU A 96 -23.66 -0.26 -16.39
N ARG A 97 -22.60 0.53 -16.18
CA ARG A 97 -21.84 1.22 -17.26
C ARG A 97 -20.65 0.41 -17.77
N GLY A 98 -20.53 -0.85 -17.37
CA GLY A 98 -19.41 -1.71 -17.75
C GLY A 98 -18.09 -1.35 -17.04
N LEU A 99 -18.15 -0.61 -15.92
CA LEU A 99 -17.01 -0.24 -15.10
C LEU A 99 -17.10 -0.95 -13.73
N PHE A 100 -16.19 -1.85 -13.44
CA PHE A 100 -16.07 -2.47 -12.13
C PHE A 100 -15.33 -1.51 -11.19
N ALA A 101 -16.04 -0.96 -10.21
CA ALA A 101 -15.47 -0.06 -9.23
C ALA A 101 -15.71 -0.60 -7.81
N VAL A 102 -14.63 -0.73 -7.06
CA VAL A 102 -14.64 -1.22 -5.68
C VAL A 102 -13.85 -0.28 -4.78
N ASN A 103 -14.40 -0.01 -3.59
CA ASN A 103 -13.72 0.68 -2.50
C ASN A 103 -13.54 -0.31 -1.36
N LEU A 104 -12.30 -0.46 -0.89
CA LEU A 104 -11.94 -1.27 0.26
C LEU A 104 -11.49 -0.35 1.38
N GLN A 105 -11.94 -0.63 2.60
CA GLN A 105 -11.53 0.12 3.79
C GLN A 105 -11.24 -0.86 4.91
N THR A 106 -10.14 -0.63 5.60
CA THR A 106 -9.74 -1.47 6.73
C THR A 106 -8.96 -0.68 7.78
N LYS A 107 -9.04 -1.17 9.01
CA LYS A 107 -8.17 -0.75 10.12
C LYS A 107 -7.12 -1.82 10.31
N ALA A 108 -5.87 -1.47 10.09
CA ALA A 108 -4.74 -2.37 10.25
C ALA A 108 -3.54 -1.58 10.79
N TYR A 109 -2.65 -2.24 11.51
CA TYR A 109 -1.40 -1.65 12.02
C TYR A 109 -1.59 -0.32 12.76
N GLY A 110 -2.66 -0.19 13.56
CA GLY A 110 -2.96 1.00 14.35
C GLY A 110 -3.48 2.21 13.57
N GLY A 111 -3.63 2.10 12.25
CA GLY A 111 -4.14 3.15 11.37
C GLY A 111 -5.26 2.68 10.46
N GLU A 112 -5.52 3.44 9.41
CA GLU A 112 -6.55 3.17 8.41
C GLU A 112 -5.93 3.05 7.00
N ILE A 113 -6.47 2.13 6.20
CA ILE A 113 -6.11 1.95 4.80
C ILE A 113 -7.39 1.97 3.97
N ALA A 114 -7.42 2.82 2.95
CA ALA A 114 -8.46 2.85 1.95
C ALA A 114 -7.86 2.55 0.56
N VAL A 115 -8.52 1.66 -0.17
CA VAL A 115 -8.13 1.33 -1.55
C VAL A 115 -9.33 1.50 -2.45
N ARG A 116 -9.17 2.24 -3.53
CA ARG A 116 -10.16 2.37 -4.59
C ARG A 116 -9.60 1.82 -5.88
N SER A 117 -10.33 0.92 -6.50
CA SER A 117 -9.99 0.36 -7.79
C SER A 117 -11.14 0.52 -8.77
N GLU A 118 -10.82 0.99 -9.99
CA GLU A 118 -11.77 1.07 -11.09
C GLU A 118 -11.18 0.34 -12.31
N GLN A 119 -11.92 -0.60 -12.86
CA GLN A 119 -11.49 -1.38 -14.01
C GLN A 119 -12.60 -1.42 -15.06
N GLY A 120 -12.29 -0.94 -16.26
CA GLY A 120 -13.16 -0.98 -17.43
C GLY A 120 -12.34 -1.22 -18.71
N ALA A 121 -13.01 -1.26 -19.85
CA ALA A 121 -12.37 -1.55 -21.14
C ALA A 121 -11.22 -0.58 -21.49
N LYS A 122 -11.36 0.70 -21.13
CA LYS A 122 -10.38 1.76 -21.45
C LYS A 122 -9.82 2.45 -20.22
N ARG A 123 -10.27 2.09 -19.02
CA ARG A 123 -9.88 2.76 -17.77
C ARG A 123 -9.44 1.75 -16.76
N ARG A 124 -8.23 1.97 -16.23
CA ARG A 124 -7.69 1.27 -15.06
C ARG A 124 -7.20 2.32 -14.09
N PHE A 125 -7.79 2.36 -12.92
CA PHE A 125 -7.42 3.28 -11.86
C PHE A 125 -7.28 2.51 -10.56
N LEU A 126 -6.25 2.83 -9.81
CA LEU A 126 -6.01 2.33 -8.47
C LEU A 126 -5.56 3.49 -7.59
N SER A 127 -6.20 3.70 -6.46
CA SER A 127 -5.67 4.56 -5.42
C SER A 127 -5.58 3.82 -4.10
N LEU A 128 -4.55 4.12 -3.35
CA LEU A 128 -4.35 3.68 -1.98
C LEU A 128 -4.13 4.92 -1.13
N ASP A 129 -4.83 5.00 -0.03
CA ASP A 129 -4.68 6.01 1.01
C ASP A 129 -4.36 5.30 2.31
N ALA A 130 -3.32 5.71 2.99
CA ALA A 130 -2.89 5.17 4.27
C ALA A 130 -2.77 6.31 5.28
N ASP A 131 -3.36 6.16 6.45
CA ASP A 131 -3.29 7.15 7.51
C ASP A 131 -2.92 6.53 8.85
N GLY A 132 -1.85 7.06 9.43
CA GLY A 132 -1.43 6.77 10.79
C GLY A 132 -0.95 5.35 11.07
N LEU A 133 -0.47 4.61 10.05
CA LEU A 133 0.02 3.24 10.21
C LEU A 133 1.25 3.20 11.11
N ASP A 134 1.20 2.41 12.17
CA ASP A 134 2.32 2.20 13.09
C ASP A 134 3.28 1.15 12.52
N LEU A 135 4.50 1.58 12.17
CA LEU A 135 5.55 0.73 11.64
C LEU A 135 5.98 -0.37 12.63
N ALA A 136 5.92 -0.10 13.94
CA ALA A 136 6.27 -1.08 14.96
C ALA A 136 5.29 -2.26 15.01
N SER A 137 4.06 -2.06 14.53
CA SER A 137 3.04 -3.10 14.43
C SER A 137 3.19 -3.97 13.18
N TYR A 138 4.03 -3.57 12.22
CA TYR A 138 4.18 -4.27 10.94
C TYR A 138 5.20 -5.41 11.04
N GLN A 139 4.71 -6.64 11.12
CA GLN A 139 5.52 -7.83 11.38
C GLN A 139 6.61 -8.07 10.35
N LEU A 140 6.36 -7.76 9.08
CA LEU A 140 7.33 -7.93 8.01
C LEU A 140 8.66 -7.18 8.26
N LEU A 141 8.62 -5.98 8.86
CA LEU A 141 9.83 -5.23 9.19
C LEU A 141 10.64 -5.96 10.27
N LYS A 142 9.97 -6.51 11.27
CA LYS A 142 10.61 -7.30 12.33
C LYS A 142 11.26 -8.58 11.78
N ASP A 143 10.57 -9.28 10.88
CA ASP A 143 11.06 -10.49 10.23
C ASP A 143 12.28 -10.23 9.34
N LEU A 144 12.39 -9.00 8.82
CA LEU A 144 13.57 -8.52 8.08
C LEU A 144 14.71 -8.04 9.00
N GLY A 145 14.53 -8.06 10.32
CA GLY A 145 15.50 -7.56 11.29
C GLY A 145 15.48 -6.04 11.47
N PHE A 146 14.47 -5.34 10.92
CA PHE A 146 14.34 -3.90 11.08
C PHE A 146 13.50 -3.57 12.30
N LYS A 147 14.12 -3.02 13.33
CA LYS A 147 13.44 -2.47 14.51
C LYS A 147 13.11 -0.99 14.25
N LEU A 148 12.06 -0.78 13.46
CA LEU A 148 11.58 0.55 13.10
C LEU A 148 10.31 0.88 13.87
N SER A 149 10.19 2.11 14.32
CA SER A 149 8.95 2.68 14.85
C SER A 149 8.67 4.02 14.16
N GLY A 150 7.42 4.45 14.19
CA GLY A 150 6.99 5.68 13.54
C GLY A 150 5.61 5.52 12.92
N ARG A 151 5.04 6.62 12.45
CA ARG A 151 3.73 6.63 11.81
C ARG A 151 3.84 6.96 10.34
N LEU A 152 3.32 6.06 9.52
CA LEU A 152 3.26 6.20 8.07
C LEU A 152 1.88 6.69 7.65
N GLY A 153 1.84 7.73 6.83
CA GLY A 153 0.66 8.18 6.10
C GLY A 153 1.03 8.51 4.66
N GLY A 154 0.06 8.52 3.77
CA GLY A 154 0.31 8.91 2.39
C GLY A 154 -0.64 8.31 1.38
N THR A 155 -0.41 8.66 0.12
CA THR A 155 -1.25 8.27 -1.00
C THR A 155 -0.42 7.66 -2.12
N PHE A 156 -1.00 6.69 -2.79
CA PHE A 156 -0.52 6.13 -4.04
C PHE A 156 -1.68 6.14 -5.05
N GLU A 157 -1.46 6.71 -6.22
CA GLU A 157 -2.45 6.72 -7.29
C GLU A 157 -1.83 6.20 -8.58
N MET A 158 -2.56 5.37 -9.30
CA MET A 158 -2.14 4.83 -10.59
C MET A 158 -3.28 4.86 -11.59
N SER A 159 -3.01 5.38 -12.78
CA SER A 159 -3.93 5.38 -13.91
C SER A 159 -3.24 4.75 -15.12
N GLY A 160 -3.74 3.59 -15.55
CA GLY A 160 -3.06 2.79 -16.57
C GLY A 160 -1.67 2.33 -16.10
N ASN A 161 -0.61 2.81 -16.77
CA ASN A 161 0.79 2.49 -16.47
C ASN A 161 1.55 3.66 -15.83
N ALA A 162 0.87 4.74 -15.48
CA ALA A 162 1.46 5.90 -14.81
C ALA A 162 0.80 6.15 -13.46
N GLY A 163 1.60 6.55 -12.50
CA GLY A 163 1.12 6.81 -11.14
C GLY A 163 2.01 7.75 -10.36
N THR A 164 1.54 8.13 -9.19
CA THR A 164 2.27 8.97 -8.23
C THR A 164 2.19 8.35 -6.85
N ALA A 165 3.25 8.50 -6.07
CA ALA A 165 3.33 8.09 -4.68
C ALA A 165 3.79 9.26 -3.83
N LYS A 166 3.12 9.49 -2.69
CA LYS A 166 3.49 10.49 -1.70
C LYS A 166 3.30 9.90 -0.32
N PHE A 167 4.38 9.73 0.41
CA PHE A 167 4.35 9.21 1.76
C PHE A 167 5.09 10.12 2.72
N LEU A 168 4.57 10.18 3.93
CA LEU A 168 5.16 10.88 5.05
C LEU A 168 5.28 9.92 6.23
N LEU A 169 6.49 9.77 6.75
CA LEU A 169 6.74 9.08 8.01
C LEU A 169 7.03 10.13 9.08
N LYS A 170 6.37 10.03 10.21
CA LYS A 170 6.56 10.91 11.37
C LYS A 170 7.16 10.13 12.52
N ASN A 171 8.07 10.75 13.27
CA ASN A 171 8.73 10.18 14.43
C ASN A 171 9.34 8.80 14.11
N LEU A 172 10.07 8.74 12.98
CA LEU A 172 10.72 7.50 12.55
C LEU A 172 11.95 7.28 13.45
N ALA A 173 11.98 6.15 14.14
CA ALA A 173 13.13 5.71 14.90
C ALA A 173 13.63 4.36 14.40
N SER A 174 14.93 4.23 14.28
CA SER A 174 15.61 2.98 13.95
C SER A 174 16.49 2.57 15.12
N ARG A 175 16.34 1.32 15.55
CA ARG A 175 17.06 0.75 16.70
C ARG A 175 17.73 -0.57 16.32
N GLU A 176 18.92 -0.79 16.87
CA GLU A 176 19.63 -2.06 16.71
C GLU A 176 19.74 -2.54 15.25
N LEU A 177 19.84 -1.61 14.30
CA LEU A 177 19.97 -1.94 12.88
C LEU A 177 21.38 -2.42 12.59
N ALA A 178 21.52 -3.53 11.86
CA ALA A 178 22.80 -3.95 11.33
C ALA A 178 22.71 -4.10 9.80
N ILE A 179 23.63 -3.48 9.08
CA ILE A 179 23.72 -3.61 7.61
C ILE A 179 24.94 -4.44 7.28
N LYS A 180 24.72 -5.64 6.71
CA LYS A 180 25.80 -6.60 6.39
C LYS A 180 26.73 -6.87 7.57
N GLY A 181 26.19 -6.96 8.79
CA GLY A 181 26.94 -7.24 10.02
C GLY A 181 27.57 -5.99 10.68
N PHE A 182 27.49 -4.83 10.07
CA PHE A 182 27.94 -3.58 10.67
C PHE A 182 26.80 -2.95 11.47
N PRO A 183 26.98 -2.69 12.77
CA PRO A 183 25.96 -2.02 13.57
C PRO A 183 25.80 -0.57 13.09
N VAL A 184 24.57 -0.18 12.84
CA VAL A 184 24.19 1.20 12.55
C VAL A 184 23.78 1.84 13.87
N PRO A 185 24.24 3.05 14.21
CA PRO A 185 23.80 3.72 15.42
C PRO A 185 22.28 3.92 15.43
N ASP A 186 21.72 4.01 16.61
CA ASP A 186 20.33 4.38 16.79
C ASP A 186 20.07 5.77 16.25
N LEU A 187 19.09 5.88 15.35
CA LEU A 187 18.76 7.12 14.66
C LEU A 187 17.30 7.49 14.86
N ASP A 188 17.08 8.77 15.11
CA ASP A 188 15.76 9.38 15.21
C ASP A 188 15.60 10.45 14.13
N PHE A 189 14.45 10.35 13.41
CA PHE A 189 14.07 11.32 12.40
C PHE A 189 12.71 11.89 12.74
N ASP A 190 12.60 13.21 12.74
CA ASP A 190 11.35 13.90 13.01
C ASP A 190 10.33 13.58 11.90
N GLN A 191 10.82 13.58 10.66
CA GLN A 191 10.00 13.22 9.49
C GLN A 191 10.85 12.67 8.34
N ALA A 192 10.20 11.85 7.52
CA ALA A 192 10.74 11.41 6.24
C ALA A 192 9.69 11.57 5.15
N TRP A 193 10.05 12.22 4.04
CA TRP A 193 9.19 12.45 2.88
C TRP A 193 9.64 11.59 1.72
N ILE A 194 8.67 10.95 1.06
CA ILE A 194 8.91 10.16 -0.15
C ILE A 194 7.89 10.61 -1.19
N GLU A 195 8.36 11.16 -2.29
CA GLU A 195 7.55 11.46 -3.46
C GLU A 195 8.17 10.87 -4.71
N GLY A 196 7.37 10.25 -5.54
CA GLY A 196 7.86 9.66 -6.78
C GLY A 196 6.75 9.38 -7.79
N ASP A 197 7.19 9.08 -9.01
CA ASP A 197 6.34 8.72 -10.13
C ASP A 197 6.56 7.26 -10.52
N VAL A 198 5.47 6.55 -10.79
CA VAL A 198 5.49 5.22 -11.38
C VAL A 198 5.27 5.34 -12.88
N ARG A 199 6.10 4.70 -13.69
CA ARG A 199 5.96 4.59 -15.15
C ARG A 199 6.26 3.16 -15.59
N GLY A 200 5.22 2.38 -15.79
CA GLY A 200 5.36 0.95 -16.03
C GLY A 200 5.97 0.23 -14.84
N ASP A 201 7.15 -0.34 -15.03
CA ASP A 201 7.92 -1.04 -14.02
C ASP A 201 8.97 -0.17 -13.30
N ARG A 202 9.04 1.12 -13.63
CA ARG A 202 10.01 2.09 -13.06
C ARG A 202 9.32 2.99 -12.04
N PHE A 203 9.94 3.11 -10.86
CA PHE A 203 9.62 4.11 -9.85
C PHE A 203 10.73 5.16 -9.81
N VAL A 204 10.40 6.40 -10.15
CA VAL A 204 11.33 7.54 -10.15
C VAL A 204 11.11 8.32 -8.86
N ILE A 205 12.11 8.35 -7.99
CA ILE A 205 12.10 9.14 -6.76
C ILE A 205 12.36 10.59 -7.11
N ARG A 206 11.34 11.44 -7.00
CA ARG A 206 11.47 12.90 -7.18
C ARG A 206 12.03 13.57 -5.94
N LYS A 207 11.58 13.12 -4.78
CA LYS A 207 11.95 13.65 -3.50
C LYS A 207 11.97 12.54 -2.47
N PHE A 208 13.10 12.39 -1.80
CA PHE A 208 13.22 11.59 -0.59
C PHE A 208 14.09 12.39 0.37
N GLU A 209 13.51 12.79 1.48
CA GLU A 209 14.20 13.54 2.51
C GLU A 209 13.88 12.95 3.87
N MET A 210 14.90 12.67 4.66
CA MET A 210 14.77 12.28 6.06
C MET A 210 15.55 13.31 6.88
N ASP A 211 14.84 13.99 7.77
CA ASP A 211 15.42 15.00 8.64
C ASP A 211 15.43 14.49 10.08
N GLY A 212 16.63 14.32 10.62
CA GLY A 212 16.89 13.95 12.00
C GLY A 212 17.98 14.83 12.61
N LYS A 213 18.10 14.79 13.93
CA LYS A 213 19.12 15.56 14.66
C LYS A 213 20.53 15.07 14.37
N GLU A 214 20.70 13.75 14.25
CA GLU A 214 22.00 13.11 14.05
C GLU A 214 22.35 12.89 12.58
N LEU A 215 21.35 12.74 11.72
CA LEU A 215 21.57 12.43 10.31
C LEU A 215 20.46 13.04 9.45
N LYS A 216 20.87 13.69 8.36
CA LYS A 216 19.97 14.07 7.26
C LYS A 216 20.30 13.24 6.04
N VAL A 217 19.26 12.72 5.38
CA VAL A 217 19.38 11.87 4.19
C VAL A 217 18.54 12.44 3.07
N ARG A 218 19.11 12.53 1.87
CA ARG A 218 18.37 12.84 0.64
C ARG A 218 18.69 11.79 -0.41
N LEU A 219 17.67 11.31 -1.08
CA LEU A 219 17.81 10.35 -2.18
C LEU A 219 17.11 10.90 -3.43
N SER A 220 17.68 10.58 -4.57
CA SER A 220 17.06 10.78 -5.88
C SER A 220 17.50 9.67 -6.84
N GLY A 221 16.73 9.44 -7.89
CA GLY A 221 17.05 8.39 -8.85
C GLY A 221 15.88 7.51 -9.17
N ASP A 222 16.14 6.28 -9.58
CA ASP A 222 15.11 5.37 -10.00
C ASP A 222 15.32 3.92 -9.55
N LEU A 223 14.18 3.24 -9.40
CA LEU A 223 14.08 1.83 -9.10
C LEU A 223 13.33 1.15 -10.24
N VAL A 224 13.86 0.06 -10.76
CA VAL A 224 13.14 -0.78 -11.72
C VAL A 224 12.61 -2.01 -10.98
N MET A 225 11.27 -2.13 -10.90
CA MET A 225 10.57 -3.17 -10.14
C MET A 225 10.35 -4.44 -10.98
N ARG A 226 11.41 -5.02 -11.55
CA ARG A 226 11.40 -6.35 -12.16
C ARG A 226 11.83 -7.40 -11.15
N GLU A 227 11.85 -8.68 -11.53
CA GLU A 227 12.10 -9.83 -10.63
C GLU A 227 13.22 -9.66 -9.60
N ARG A 228 14.32 -8.99 -9.94
CA ARG A 228 15.42 -8.70 -9.01
C ARG A 228 15.48 -7.28 -8.51
N GLY A 229 14.67 -6.38 -9.10
CA GLY A 229 14.69 -4.96 -8.84
C GLY A 229 16.07 -4.34 -9.02
N THR A 230 16.23 -3.29 -9.83
CA THR A 230 17.51 -2.61 -9.95
C THR A 230 17.44 -1.23 -9.33
N LEU A 231 18.55 -0.82 -8.71
CA LEU A 231 18.72 0.45 -8.04
C LEU A 231 19.65 1.34 -8.86
N ASN A 232 19.26 2.59 -9.02
CA ASN A 232 20.13 3.64 -9.53
C ASN A 232 19.83 4.92 -8.75
N LEU A 233 20.43 5.06 -7.58
CA LEU A 233 20.13 6.13 -6.62
C LEU A 233 21.37 6.98 -6.36
N ALA A 234 21.18 8.29 -6.38
CA ALA A 234 22.10 9.24 -5.81
C ALA A 234 21.73 9.48 -4.34
N VAL A 235 22.69 9.33 -3.46
CA VAL A 235 22.53 9.43 -2.02
C VAL A 235 23.34 10.61 -1.50
N LYS A 236 22.70 11.43 -0.67
CA LYS A 236 23.33 12.52 0.06
C LYS A 236 23.12 12.31 1.55
N LEU A 237 24.19 12.30 2.32
CA LEU A 237 24.18 12.13 3.76
C LEU A 237 24.83 13.31 4.44
N LYS A 238 24.21 13.88 5.47
CA LYS A 238 24.81 14.92 6.32
C LYS A 238 24.67 14.49 7.78
N PRO A 239 25.73 13.89 8.37
CA PRO A 239 25.76 13.57 9.79
C PRO A 239 25.93 14.81 10.63
N SER A 240 25.51 14.75 11.90
CA SER A 240 25.89 15.71 12.94
C SER A 240 27.42 15.64 13.21
N GLU A 241 27.97 16.63 13.86
CA GLU A 241 29.40 16.62 14.24
C GLU A 241 29.75 15.44 15.16
N ARG A 242 28.81 15.06 16.05
CA ARG A 242 28.95 13.91 16.94
C ARG A 242 29.03 12.63 16.13
N LEU A 243 28.05 12.38 15.30
CA LEU A 243 27.97 11.17 14.47
C LEU A 243 29.13 11.08 13.48
N ALA A 244 29.60 12.23 12.96
CA ALA A 244 30.72 12.28 12.07
C ALA A 244 32.02 11.85 12.76
N LYS A 245 32.24 12.21 14.02
CA LYS A 245 33.40 11.75 14.81
C LYS A 245 33.29 10.26 15.15
N GLU A 246 32.13 9.81 15.58
CA GLU A 246 31.87 8.39 15.92
C GLU A 246 32.07 7.46 14.72
N GLN A 247 31.75 7.94 13.51
CA GLN A 247 31.75 7.16 12.26
C GLN A 247 32.85 7.65 11.28
N GLU A 248 33.91 8.25 11.76
CA GLU A 248 34.99 8.82 10.94
C GLU A 248 35.58 7.78 9.96
N GLY A 249 35.76 6.54 10.41
CA GLY A 249 36.27 5.47 9.58
C GLY A 249 35.38 5.13 8.37
N LEU A 250 34.06 5.14 8.54
CA LEU A 250 33.14 4.93 7.43
C LEU A 250 33.01 6.15 6.52
N LEU A 251 32.99 7.35 7.12
CA LEU A 251 32.84 8.59 6.36
C LEU A 251 34.10 8.94 5.57
N SER A 252 35.30 8.51 6.01
CA SER A 252 36.55 8.67 5.27
C SER A 252 36.56 7.96 3.92
N LEU A 253 35.72 6.92 3.75
CA LEU A 253 35.52 6.24 2.47
C LEU A 253 34.72 7.10 1.47
N LEU A 254 33.93 8.07 1.97
CA LEU A 254 33.11 8.97 1.17
C LEU A 254 33.91 10.24 0.83
N LYS A 255 34.60 10.22 -0.31
CA LYS A 255 35.54 11.30 -0.69
C LYS A 255 34.82 12.57 -1.16
N ASN A 256 33.63 12.50 -1.65
CA ASN A 256 32.90 13.60 -2.28
C ASN A 256 31.99 14.30 -1.27
N ARG A 257 32.18 15.62 -1.11
CA ARG A 257 31.27 16.49 -0.34
C ARG A 257 30.77 17.63 -1.20
N ASP A 258 29.49 17.99 -1.04
CA ASP A 258 28.94 19.19 -1.68
C ASP A 258 29.19 20.46 -0.82
N ALA A 259 28.87 21.64 -1.38
CA ALA A 259 29.01 22.91 -0.70
C ALA A 259 28.17 23.06 0.58
N GLU A 260 27.06 22.27 0.69
CA GLU A 260 26.21 22.23 1.87
C GLU A 260 26.72 21.25 2.95
N GLY A 261 27.82 20.55 2.68
CA GLY A 261 28.46 19.60 3.59
C GLY A 261 27.83 18.18 3.57
N PHE A 262 27.05 17.84 2.56
CA PHE A 262 26.58 16.47 2.35
C PHE A 262 27.66 15.62 1.70
N TYR A 263 27.85 14.43 2.21
CA TYR A 263 28.59 13.37 1.53
C TYR A 263 27.78 12.80 0.40
N LEU A 264 28.40 12.60 -0.75
CA LEU A 264 27.78 12.15 -1.99
C LEU A 264 28.28 10.77 -2.38
N PHE A 265 27.37 9.86 -2.66
CA PHE A 265 27.70 8.59 -3.30
C PHE A 265 26.50 8.06 -4.09
N SER A 266 26.70 7.06 -4.92
CA SER A 266 25.62 6.40 -5.61
C SER A 266 25.39 4.98 -5.11
N LEU A 267 24.14 4.54 -5.18
CA LEU A 267 23.73 3.19 -4.81
C LEU A 267 23.15 2.51 -6.05
N GLY A 268 23.85 1.49 -6.51
CA GLY A 268 23.43 0.63 -7.64
C GLY A 268 23.16 -0.78 -7.18
N GLY A 269 23.13 -1.72 -8.13
CA GLY A 269 22.88 -3.13 -7.85
C GLY A 269 21.40 -3.49 -7.85
N THR A 270 21.01 -4.44 -7.00
CA THR A 270 19.64 -4.88 -6.85
C THR A 270 19.06 -4.51 -5.48
N LEU A 271 17.72 -4.61 -5.33
CA LEU A 271 17.07 -4.40 -4.02
C LEU A 271 17.57 -5.38 -2.95
N ALA A 272 17.90 -6.63 -3.35
CA ALA A 272 18.43 -7.63 -2.45
C ALA A 272 19.93 -7.43 -2.15
N GLU A 273 20.68 -6.90 -3.11
CA GLU A 273 22.12 -6.69 -3.02
C GLU A 273 22.50 -5.27 -3.48
N PRO A 274 22.22 -4.24 -2.64
CA PRO A 274 22.61 -2.88 -2.95
C PRO A 274 24.14 -2.73 -2.90
N MET A 275 24.69 -2.08 -3.94
CA MET A 275 26.13 -1.85 -4.08
C MET A 275 26.41 -0.34 -4.04
N PRO A 276 27.08 0.16 -2.99
CA PRO A 276 27.55 1.54 -2.97
C PRO A 276 28.68 1.72 -4.00
N ARG A 277 28.61 2.83 -4.72
CA ARG A 277 29.67 3.33 -5.62
C ARG A 277 30.16 4.65 -5.04
N LEU A 278 31.36 4.63 -4.52
CA LEU A 278 32.03 5.72 -3.82
C LEU A 278 32.74 6.65 -4.78
#